data_b4c33604c4c042ecf61c07f62386f04b
#
_entry.id   b4c33604c4c042ecf61c07f62386f04b
#
_cell.length_a   1.000
_cell.length_b   1.000
_cell.length_c   1.000
_cell.angle_alpha   90.00
_cell.angle_beta   90.00
_cell.angle_gamma   90.00
#
_symmetry.space_group_name_H-M   'P 1'
#
loop_
_entity.id
_entity.type
_entity.pdbx_description
1 polymer ?
#
loop_
_entity_poly.entity_id
_entity_poly.type
_entity_poly.pdbx_seq_one_letter_code
_entity_poly.pdbx_strand_id
1 'polypeptide(L)'
;VNWEVWFDSVSLVDKLLRTHPNYGEMDFPSRTIYRTAIEELSRGSSHGELNVAQRAIDHAVQVEGSDLAAPEDPGYHLIGPGRARFETDLGFKPPLLRRVRMAVRSFGLTGYLVSIVALTAAAMFAGIFPLLQPEVPLALLIVLVLLALLPASEAGMALVNFAVTRLMDAAVIPGLALRDGV
;
A
#
# COMPACT_ATOMS: atom_id res chain seq x y z
N VAL A 1 16.90 18.33 23.36
CA VAL A 1 16.63 16.92 23.63
C VAL A 1 16.67 16.21 22.30
N ASN A 2 17.60 15.26 22.14
CA ASN A 2 17.64 14.45 20.94
C ASN A 2 16.46 13.44 21.04
N TRP A 3 15.40 13.73 20.28
CA TRP A 3 14.15 12.98 20.31
C TRP A 3 14.34 11.49 19.94
N GLU A 4 15.25 11.23 19.01
CA GLU A 4 15.55 9.85 18.55
C GLU A 4 16.13 9.02 19.71
N VAL A 5 17.12 9.56 20.41
CA VAL A 5 17.76 8.90 21.56
C VAL A 5 16.76 8.66 22.70
N TRP A 6 15.89 9.63 22.95
CA TRP A 6 14.85 9.48 23.97
C TRP A 6 13.85 8.37 23.60
N PHE A 7 13.38 8.39 22.37
CA PHE A 7 12.43 7.37 21.88
C PHE A 7 13.03 5.96 21.95
N ASP A 8 14.27 5.80 21.51
CA ASP A 8 14.99 4.52 21.57
C ASP A 8 15.15 4.00 23.00
N SER A 9 15.22 4.88 23.99
CA SER A 9 15.36 4.48 25.40
C SER A 9 14.06 3.97 26.03
N VAL A 10 12.90 4.41 25.51
CA VAL A 10 11.57 4.12 26.09
C VAL A 10 10.86 2.96 25.38
N SER A 11 11.10 2.76 24.09
CA SER A 11 10.43 1.76 23.28
C SER A 11 10.86 0.34 23.66
N LEU A 12 9.90 -0.46 24.16
CA LEU A 12 10.14 -1.89 24.47
C LEU A 12 10.33 -2.71 23.20
N VAL A 13 9.62 -2.38 22.13
CA VAL A 13 9.77 -3.03 20.82
C VAL A 13 11.17 -2.81 20.28
N ASP A 14 11.71 -1.60 20.37
CA ASP A 14 13.05 -1.26 19.93
C ASP A 14 14.12 -2.03 20.73
N LYS A 15 13.94 -2.10 22.05
CA LYS A 15 14.83 -2.90 22.92
C LYS A 15 14.85 -4.37 22.51
N LEU A 16 13.69 -4.93 22.18
CA LEU A 16 13.57 -6.31 21.77
C LEU A 16 14.22 -6.53 20.39
N LEU A 17 13.97 -5.67 19.42
CA LEU A 17 14.58 -5.78 18.07
C LEU A 17 16.09 -5.62 18.10
N ARG A 18 16.66 -4.84 19.04
CA ARG A 18 18.12 -4.67 19.22
C ARG A 18 18.83 -5.95 19.70
N THR A 19 18.10 -6.98 20.12
CA THR A 19 18.71 -8.29 20.38
C THR A 19 19.22 -8.93 19.09
N HIS A 20 18.70 -8.48 17.93
CA HIS A 20 19.18 -8.88 16.62
C HIS A 20 20.29 -7.93 16.13
N PRO A 21 21.46 -8.47 15.68
CA PRO A 21 22.65 -7.66 15.39
C PRO A 21 22.39 -6.56 14.35
N ASN A 22 21.76 -6.89 13.25
CA ASN A 22 21.56 -5.96 12.12
C ASN A 22 20.67 -4.76 12.45
N TYR A 23 19.71 -4.90 13.37
CA TYR A 23 18.78 -3.82 13.72
C TYR A 23 19.48 -2.65 14.42
N GLY A 24 20.48 -2.94 15.25
CA GLY A 24 21.26 -1.92 15.98
C GLY A 24 22.05 -0.99 15.08
N GLU A 25 22.46 -1.49 13.91
CA GLU A 25 23.28 -0.74 12.92
C GLU A 25 22.43 0.08 11.95
N MET A 26 21.11 -0.11 11.94
CA MET A 26 20.21 0.65 11.07
C MET A 26 20.09 2.11 11.49
N ASP A 27 19.86 2.99 10.52
CA ASP A 27 19.49 4.38 10.76
C ASP A 27 18.08 4.49 11.37
N PHE A 28 17.77 5.65 11.95
CA PHE A 28 16.47 5.87 12.61
C PHE A 28 15.28 5.73 11.66
N PRO A 29 15.30 6.23 10.41
CA PRO A 29 14.24 6.00 9.42
C PRO A 29 13.97 4.51 9.14
N SER A 30 15.02 3.71 8.93
CA SER A 30 14.89 2.26 8.69
C SER A 30 14.27 1.53 9.88
N ARG A 31 14.71 1.85 11.10
CA ARG A 31 14.09 1.32 12.33
C ARG A 31 12.62 1.72 12.45
N THR A 32 12.25 2.91 11.98
CA THR A 32 10.86 3.36 11.96
C THR A 32 10.00 2.52 11.03
N ILE A 33 10.51 2.06 9.89
CA ILE A 33 9.80 1.17 8.97
C ILE A 33 9.45 -0.15 9.67
N TYR A 34 10.40 -0.75 10.41
CA TYR A 34 10.16 -1.98 11.19
C TYR A 34 9.09 -1.78 12.26
N ARG A 35 9.18 -0.69 13.03
CA ARG A 35 8.20 -0.35 14.08
C ARG A 35 6.80 -0.17 13.49
N THR A 36 6.69 0.57 12.39
CA THR A 36 5.42 0.78 11.69
C THR A 36 4.83 -0.52 11.17
N ALA A 37 5.66 -1.43 10.66
CA ALA A 37 5.21 -2.74 10.22
C ALA A 37 4.68 -3.59 11.39
N ILE A 38 5.35 -3.58 12.55
CA ILE A 38 4.91 -4.27 13.76
C ILE A 38 3.59 -3.69 14.28
N GLU A 39 3.47 -2.37 14.33
CA GLU A 39 2.24 -1.69 14.74
C GLU A 39 1.07 -2.05 13.80
N GLU A 40 1.28 -2.06 12.49
CA GLU A 40 0.28 -2.46 11.51
C GLU A 40 -0.18 -3.91 11.71
N LEU A 41 0.78 -4.83 11.89
CA LEU A 41 0.51 -6.25 12.10
C LEU A 41 -0.20 -6.50 13.43
N SER A 42 0.17 -5.80 14.47
CA SER A 42 -0.49 -5.85 15.79
C SER A 42 -1.94 -5.37 15.68
N ARG A 43 -2.21 -4.24 15.05
CA ARG A 43 -3.57 -3.70 14.87
C ARG A 43 -4.49 -4.61 14.05
N GLY A 44 -3.94 -5.38 13.12
CA GLY A 44 -4.71 -6.27 12.26
C GLY A 44 -4.80 -7.71 12.75
N SER A 45 -4.12 -8.07 13.84
CA SER A 45 -4.11 -9.40 14.44
C SER A 45 -4.58 -9.37 15.90
N SER A 46 -4.66 -10.52 16.55
CA SER A 46 -4.94 -10.62 17.99
C SER A 46 -3.69 -10.51 18.86
N HIS A 47 -2.54 -10.16 18.29
CA HIS A 47 -1.25 -10.13 18.94
C HIS A 47 -0.81 -8.71 19.27
N GLY A 48 -0.27 -8.47 20.47
CA GLY A 48 0.35 -7.19 20.82
C GLY A 48 1.69 -6.98 20.12
N GLU A 49 2.15 -5.74 20.01
CA GLU A 49 3.37 -5.34 19.29
C GLU A 49 4.61 -6.14 19.73
N LEU A 50 4.80 -6.34 21.03
CA LEU A 50 5.92 -7.14 21.57
C LEU A 50 5.86 -8.60 21.10
N ASN A 51 4.66 -9.18 21.05
CA ASN A 51 4.48 -10.56 20.58
C ASN A 51 4.76 -10.68 19.09
N VAL A 52 4.31 -9.70 18.29
CA VAL A 52 4.62 -9.64 16.85
C VAL A 52 6.12 -9.49 16.61
N ALA A 53 6.79 -8.61 17.35
CA ALA A 53 8.23 -8.41 17.25
C ALA A 53 9.01 -9.70 17.63
N GLN A 54 8.62 -10.35 18.74
CA GLN A 54 9.26 -11.61 19.16
C GLN A 54 9.10 -12.71 18.10
N ARG A 55 7.88 -12.89 17.58
CA ARG A 55 7.64 -13.88 16.53
C ARG A 55 8.43 -13.58 15.25
N ALA A 56 8.61 -12.32 14.87
CA ALA A 56 9.42 -11.97 13.72
C ALA A 56 10.90 -12.37 13.91
N ILE A 57 11.43 -12.18 15.13
CA ILE A 57 12.78 -12.63 15.51
C ILE A 57 12.86 -14.16 15.51
N ASP A 58 11.89 -14.84 16.13
CA ASP A 58 11.86 -16.31 16.21
C ASP A 58 11.80 -16.93 14.80
N HIS A 59 11.03 -16.35 13.88
CA HIS A 59 10.99 -16.79 12.48
C HIS A 59 12.33 -16.58 11.76
N ALA A 60 13.05 -15.50 12.04
CA ALA A 60 14.37 -15.25 11.47
C ALA A 60 15.40 -16.31 11.93
N VAL A 61 15.36 -16.69 13.23
CA VAL A 61 16.25 -17.71 13.82
C VAL A 61 15.93 -19.12 13.32
N GLN A 62 14.65 -19.47 13.13
CA GLN A 62 14.25 -20.82 12.67
C GLN A 62 14.70 -21.16 11.26
N VAL A 63 15.02 -20.17 10.44
CA VAL A 63 15.50 -20.36 9.06
C VAL A 63 16.98 -20.72 8.99
N GLU A 64 17.73 -20.49 10.06
CA GLU A 64 19.17 -20.80 10.18
C GLU A 64 19.54 -22.29 9.91
N GLY A 65 18.54 -23.18 9.91
CA GLY A 65 18.71 -24.62 9.67
C GLY A 65 18.16 -25.16 8.36
N SER A 66 17.62 -24.33 7.47
CA SER A 66 17.04 -24.77 6.21
C SER A 66 17.85 -24.26 5.00
N ASP A 67 18.11 -25.16 4.02
CA ASP A 67 18.81 -24.88 2.75
C ASP A 67 18.13 -23.81 1.86
N LEU A 68 17.06 -23.19 2.32
CA LEU A 68 16.35 -22.09 1.67
C LEU A 68 16.91 -20.79 2.24
N ALA A 69 17.65 -20.06 1.43
CA ALA A 69 18.23 -18.74 1.74
C ALA A 69 17.17 -17.66 2.06
N ALA A 70 16.45 -17.84 3.19
CA ALA A 70 15.72 -16.73 3.80
C ALA A 70 16.70 -15.98 4.69
N PRO A 71 16.84 -14.65 4.54
CA PRO A 71 17.76 -13.89 5.36
C PRO A 71 17.40 -14.00 6.84
N GLU A 72 18.41 -14.13 7.68
CA GLU A 72 18.36 -14.14 9.14
C GLU A 72 17.81 -12.82 9.74
N ASP A 73 17.21 -11.98 8.93
CA ASP A 73 16.74 -10.64 9.29
C ASP A 73 15.22 -10.64 9.54
N PRO A 74 14.75 -10.20 10.73
CA PRO A 74 13.32 -9.99 11.00
C PRO A 74 12.60 -9.15 9.95
N GLY A 75 13.32 -8.24 9.28
CA GLY A 75 12.80 -7.42 8.18
C GLY A 75 12.27 -8.21 7.00
N TYR A 76 12.84 -9.38 6.72
CA TYR A 76 12.32 -10.28 5.71
C TYR A 76 10.84 -10.64 5.95
N HIS A 77 10.48 -10.86 7.22
CA HIS A 77 9.13 -11.21 7.64
C HIS A 77 8.23 -9.99 7.89
N LEU A 78 8.81 -8.84 8.26
CA LEU A 78 8.05 -7.62 8.57
C LEU A 78 7.71 -6.80 7.31
N ILE A 79 8.68 -6.64 6.40
CA ILE A 79 8.59 -5.74 5.25
C ILE A 79 8.99 -6.39 3.92
N GLY A 80 9.68 -7.54 3.99
CA GLY A 80 10.22 -8.26 2.83
C GLY A 80 9.23 -9.28 2.23
N PRO A 81 9.73 -10.15 1.34
CA PRO A 81 8.92 -11.18 0.66
C PRO A 81 8.25 -12.19 1.59
N GLY A 82 8.79 -12.43 2.79
CA GLY A 82 8.23 -13.33 3.81
C GLY A 82 6.98 -12.78 4.51
N ARG A 83 6.67 -11.49 4.33
CA ARG A 83 5.57 -10.82 5.02
C ARG A 83 4.21 -11.49 4.80
N ALA A 84 3.90 -11.93 3.59
CA ALA A 84 2.61 -12.54 3.29
C ALA A 84 2.38 -13.84 4.09
N ARG A 85 3.43 -14.65 4.25
CA ARG A 85 3.39 -15.86 5.08
C ARG A 85 3.26 -15.51 6.55
N PHE A 86 4.03 -14.56 7.02
CA PHE A 86 4.00 -14.09 8.41
C PHE A 86 2.63 -13.49 8.80
N GLU A 87 1.99 -12.73 7.90
CA GLU A 87 0.61 -12.24 8.07
C GLU A 87 -0.40 -13.39 8.25
N THR A 88 -0.22 -14.47 7.48
CA THR A 88 -1.06 -15.66 7.61
C THR A 88 -0.88 -16.35 8.96
N ASP A 89 0.36 -16.51 9.42
CA ASP A 89 0.72 -17.13 10.68
C ASP A 89 0.23 -16.32 11.90
N LEU A 90 0.15 -14.98 11.76
CA LEU A 90 -0.42 -14.08 12.76
C LEU A 90 -1.96 -14.03 12.72
N GLY A 91 -2.61 -14.62 11.72
CA GLY A 91 -4.04 -14.46 11.49
C GLY A 91 -4.43 -13.00 11.17
N PHE A 92 -3.55 -12.27 10.50
CA PHE A 92 -3.72 -10.85 10.19
C PHE A 92 -4.93 -10.62 9.27
N LYS A 93 -5.77 -9.67 9.65
CA LYS A 93 -6.93 -9.24 8.86
C LYS A 93 -6.66 -7.84 8.30
N PRO A 94 -6.31 -7.72 7.02
CA PRO A 94 -5.99 -6.41 6.44
C PRO A 94 -7.22 -5.49 6.50
N PRO A 95 -7.04 -4.19 6.82
CA PRO A 95 -8.10 -3.20 6.82
C PRO A 95 -8.71 -3.07 5.41
N LEU A 96 -9.99 -2.67 5.34
CA LEU A 96 -10.73 -2.57 4.07
C LEU A 96 -9.99 -1.74 3.02
N LEU A 97 -9.38 -0.63 3.43
CA LEU A 97 -8.62 0.23 2.53
C LEU A 97 -7.43 -0.52 1.89
N ARG A 98 -6.72 -1.36 2.66
CA ARG A 98 -5.62 -2.18 2.13
C ARG A 98 -6.14 -3.24 1.16
N ARG A 99 -7.31 -3.84 1.43
CA ARG A 99 -7.95 -4.80 0.51
C ARG A 99 -8.32 -4.14 -0.81
N VAL A 100 -8.92 -2.94 -0.76
CA VAL A 100 -9.26 -2.15 -1.95
C VAL A 100 -7.98 -1.80 -2.73
N ARG A 101 -6.93 -1.34 -2.04
CA ARG A 101 -5.64 -1.01 -2.65
C ARG A 101 -5.00 -2.23 -3.34
N MET A 102 -5.03 -3.41 -2.71
CA MET A 102 -4.55 -4.66 -3.31
C MET A 102 -5.38 -5.05 -4.53
N ALA A 103 -6.71 -4.95 -4.47
CA ALA A 103 -7.60 -5.21 -5.59
C ALA A 103 -7.32 -4.25 -6.76
N VAL A 104 -7.18 -2.95 -6.50
CA VAL A 104 -6.84 -1.95 -7.53
C VAL A 104 -5.49 -2.27 -8.19
N ARG A 105 -4.49 -2.67 -7.40
CA ARG A 105 -3.17 -3.08 -7.94
C ARG A 105 -3.24 -4.34 -8.79
N SER A 106 -4.09 -5.31 -8.44
CA SER A 106 -4.22 -6.57 -9.20
C SER A 106 -4.85 -6.37 -10.57
N PHE A 107 -5.72 -5.36 -10.73
CA PHE A 107 -6.32 -5.00 -12.02
C PHE A 107 -5.34 -4.30 -12.98
N GLY A 108 -4.27 -3.71 -12.48
CA GLY A 108 -3.21 -3.09 -13.26
C GLY A 108 -3.72 -2.09 -14.31
N LEU A 109 -3.06 -2.05 -15.48
CA LEU A 109 -3.40 -1.16 -16.59
C LEU A 109 -4.81 -1.43 -17.14
N THR A 110 -5.23 -2.68 -17.19
CA THR A 110 -6.56 -3.06 -17.70
C THR A 110 -7.67 -2.46 -16.83
N GLY A 111 -7.55 -2.57 -15.50
CA GLY A 111 -8.51 -1.97 -14.57
C GLY A 111 -8.58 -0.45 -14.68
N TYR A 112 -7.43 0.20 -14.87
CA TYR A 112 -7.34 1.63 -15.09
C TYR A 112 -8.12 2.06 -16.35
N LEU A 113 -7.87 1.40 -17.50
CA LEU A 113 -8.55 1.71 -18.76
C LEU A 113 -10.04 1.43 -18.70
N VAL A 114 -10.45 0.29 -18.14
CA VAL A 114 -11.87 -0.05 -17.96
C VAL A 114 -12.56 0.97 -17.07
N SER A 115 -11.93 1.45 -16.01
CA SER A 115 -12.50 2.48 -15.14
C SER A 115 -12.74 3.80 -15.87
N ILE A 116 -11.79 4.24 -16.72
CA ILE A 116 -11.96 5.46 -17.54
C ILE A 116 -13.15 5.28 -18.48
N VAL A 117 -13.20 4.18 -19.23
CA VAL A 117 -14.29 3.91 -20.17
C VAL A 117 -15.65 3.85 -19.45
N ALA A 118 -15.73 3.16 -18.31
CA ALA A 118 -16.95 3.04 -17.52
C ALA A 118 -17.43 4.40 -17.00
N LEU A 119 -16.54 5.23 -16.46
CA LEU A 119 -16.88 6.57 -15.97
C LEU A 119 -17.27 7.52 -17.11
N THR A 120 -16.57 7.47 -18.24
CA THR A 120 -16.93 8.24 -19.43
C THR A 120 -18.32 7.83 -19.92
N ALA A 121 -18.59 6.54 -20.05
CA ALA A 121 -19.91 6.02 -20.44
C ALA A 121 -21.01 6.42 -19.47
N ALA A 122 -20.75 6.36 -18.17
CA ALA A 122 -21.70 6.79 -17.13
C ALA A 122 -22.00 8.29 -17.22
N ALA A 123 -20.99 9.13 -17.41
CA ALA A 123 -21.15 10.58 -17.56
C ALA A 123 -21.95 10.91 -18.84
N MET A 124 -21.62 10.24 -19.93
CA MET A 124 -22.37 10.35 -21.20
C MET A 124 -23.83 9.95 -21.03
N PHE A 125 -24.08 8.80 -20.41
CA PHE A 125 -25.44 8.31 -20.14
C PHE A 125 -26.24 9.31 -19.29
N ALA A 126 -25.65 9.79 -18.20
CA ALA A 126 -26.30 10.74 -17.31
C ALA A 126 -26.64 12.08 -18.00
N GLY A 127 -25.77 12.54 -18.90
CA GLY A 127 -25.99 13.79 -19.66
C GLY A 127 -27.01 13.65 -20.80
N ILE A 128 -27.06 12.50 -21.46
CA ILE A 128 -27.91 12.28 -22.62
C ILE A 128 -29.29 11.72 -22.23
N PHE A 129 -29.37 10.92 -21.17
CA PHE A 129 -30.61 10.27 -20.74
C PHE A 129 -31.82 11.23 -20.63
N PRO A 130 -31.70 12.44 -20.03
CA PRO A 130 -32.82 13.41 -19.98
C PRO A 130 -33.19 13.99 -21.32
N LEU A 131 -32.34 13.87 -22.35
CA LEU A 131 -32.57 14.37 -23.71
C LEU A 131 -33.19 13.31 -24.64
N LEU A 132 -33.36 12.08 -24.17
CA LEU A 132 -34.03 11.00 -24.91
C LEU A 132 -35.54 11.20 -24.91
N GLN A 133 -36.00 12.33 -25.46
CA GLN A 133 -37.40 12.68 -25.65
C GLN A 133 -37.80 12.42 -27.10
N PRO A 134 -39.05 12.00 -27.39
CA PRO A 134 -39.49 11.74 -28.75
C PRO A 134 -39.39 12.95 -29.69
N GLU A 135 -39.38 14.15 -29.10
CA GLU A 135 -39.33 15.43 -29.83
C GLU A 135 -37.91 15.82 -30.29
N VAL A 136 -36.88 15.19 -29.75
CA VAL A 136 -35.48 15.52 -30.10
C VAL A 136 -35.06 14.75 -31.33
N PRO A 137 -34.65 15.44 -32.42
CA PRO A 137 -34.19 14.77 -33.63
C PRO A 137 -32.96 13.91 -33.38
N LEU A 138 -32.94 12.70 -33.95
CA LEU A 138 -31.79 11.77 -33.82
C LEU A 138 -30.47 12.40 -34.25
N ALA A 139 -30.47 13.22 -35.31
CA ALA A 139 -29.27 13.91 -35.76
C ALA A 139 -28.69 14.85 -34.71
N LEU A 140 -29.55 15.56 -33.98
CA LEU A 140 -29.10 16.42 -32.87
C LEU A 140 -28.51 15.59 -31.71
N LEU A 141 -29.13 14.46 -31.37
CA LEU A 141 -28.57 13.56 -30.36
C LEU A 141 -27.19 13.04 -30.72
N ILE A 142 -26.98 12.65 -31.98
CA ILE A 142 -25.64 12.20 -32.48
C ILE A 142 -24.61 13.32 -32.31
N VAL A 143 -24.94 14.55 -32.72
CA VAL A 143 -24.03 15.70 -32.57
C VAL A 143 -23.71 15.96 -31.09
N LEU A 144 -24.70 15.92 -30.23
CA LEU A 144 -24.50 16.12 -28.78
C LEU A 144 -23.64 15.02 -28.17
N VAL A 145 -23.82 13.74 -28.57
CA VAL A 145 -22.97 12.61 -28.13
C VAL A 145 -21.52 12.86 -28.55
N LEU A 146 -21.27 13.22 -29.80
CA LEU A 146 -19.93 13.48 -30.31
C LEU A 146 -19.28 14.67 -29.58
N LEU A 147 -20.02 15.72 -29.33
CA LEU A 147 -19.52 16.91 -28.65
C LEU A 147 -19.23 16.66 -27.18
N ALA A 148 -20.07 15.85 -26.50
CA ALA A 148 -19.95 15.52 -25.09
C ALA A 148 -18.83 14.48 -24.83
N LEU A 149 -18.41 13.72 -25.84
CA LEU A 149 -17.42 12.65 -25.69
C LEU A 149 -16.07 13.18 -25.16
N LEU A 150 -15.61 14.32 -25.69
CA LEU A 150 -14.33 14.93 -25.27
C LEU A 150 -14.38 15.34 -23.77
N PRO A 151 -15.29 16.21 -23.31
CA PRO A 151 -15.32 16.61 -21.91
C PRO A 151 -15.64 15.44 -20.96
N ALA A 152 -16.48 14.49 -21.40
CA ALA A 152 -16.78 13.31 -20.59
C ALA A 152 -15.55 12.40 -20.41
N SER A 153 -14.73 12.22 -21.45
CA SER A 153 -13.49 11.43 -21.35
C SER A 153 -12.45 12.12 -20.46
N GLU A 154 -12.30 13.43 -20.56
CA GLU A 154 -11.40 14.20 -19.69
C GLU A 154 -11.83 14.12 -18.21
N ALA A 155 -13.12 14.27 -17.94
CA ALA A 155 -13.67 14.13 -16.59
C ALA A 155 -13.46 12.71 -16.03
N GLY A 156 -13.70 11.68 -16.85
CA GLY A 156 -13.46 10.28 -16.48
C GLY A 156 -11.99 10.03 -16.14
N MET A 157 -11.07 10.51 -16.98
CA MET A 157 -9.62 10.38 -16.75
C MET A 157 -9.19 11.15 -15.49
N ALA A 158 -9.65 12.37 -15.29
CA ALA A 158 -9.31 13.18 -14.13
C ALA A 158 -9.78 12.51 -12.83
N LEU A 159 -10.98 11.92 -12.80
CA LEU A 159 -11.52 11.24 -11.64
C LEU A 159 -10.76 9.95 -11.32
N VAL A 160 -10.41 9.15 -12.34
CA VAL A 160 -9.59 7.95 -12.14
C VAL A 160 -8.20 8.31 -11.63
N ASN A 161 -7.55 9.31 -12.20
CA ASN A 161 -6.24 9.78 -11.75
C ASN A 161 -6.29 10.29 -10.31
N PHE A 162 -7.32 11.05 -9.95
CA PHE A 162 -7.53 11.49 -8.57
C PHE A 162 -7.67 10.30 -7.61
N ALA A 163 -8.48 9.30 -7.97
CA ALA A 163 -8.69 8.10 -7.15
C ALA A 163 -7.39 7.29 -7.01
N VAL A 164 -6.65 7.08 -8.10
CA VAL A 164 -5.36 6.36 -8.08
C VAL A 164 -4.35 7.10 -7.21
N THR A 165 -4.22 8.41 -7.35
CA THR A 165 -3.28 9.22 -6.55
C THR A 165 -3.64 9.21 -5.05
N ARG A 166 -4.92 9.15 -4.72
CA ARG A 166 -5.39 9.06 -3.32
C ARG A 166 -5.21 7.65 -2.73
N LEU A 167 -5.33 6.61 -3.54
CA LEU A 167 -5.28 5.22 -3.10
C LEU A 167 -3.87 4.66 -3.10
N MET A 168 -3.00 5.15 -3.98
CA MET A 168 -1.63 4.66 -4.11
C MET A 168 -0.66 5.66 -3.47
N ASP A 169 -0.10 5.29 -2.30
CA ASP A 169 1.02 6.03 -1.73
C ASP A 169 2.28 5.79 -2.57
N ALA A 170 3.13 6.80 -2.66
CA ALA A 170 4.46 6.66 -3.25
C ALA A 170 5.25 5.58 -2.51
N ALA A 171 5.89 4.68 -3.25
CA ALA A 171 6.80 3.70 -2.66
C ALA A 171 8.02 4.45 -2.11
N VAL A 172 8.19 4.44 -0.80
CA VAL A 172 9.41 4.93 -0.17
C VAL A 172 10.48 3.87 -0.37
N ILE A 173 11.48 4.19 -1.17
CA ILE A 173 12.67 3.32 -1.34
C ILE A 173 13.58 3.64 -0.15
N PRO A 174 13.94 2.65 0.70
CA PRO A 174 14.91 2.88 1.76
C PRO A 174 16.25 3.30 1.15
N GLY A 175 16.70 4.49 1.50
CA GLY A 175 18.01 4.99 1.11
C GLY A 175 19.08 4.48 2.08
N LEU A 176 20.24 4.08 1.54
CA LEU A 176 21.45 3.93 2.35
C LEU A 176 21.92 5.34 2.75
N ALA A 177 22.06 5.59 4.04
CA ALA A 177 22.74 6.78 4.52
C ALA A 177 24.23 6.64 4.17
N LEU A 178 24.66 7.29 3.11
CA LEU A 178 26.06 7.48 2.80
C LEU A 178 26.63 8.44 3.85
N ARG A 179 27.25 7.91 4.89
CA ARG A 179 27.88 8.70 5.97
C ARG A 179 29.14 9.42 5.52
N ASP A 180 29.81 8.92 4.52
CA ASP A 180 31.00 9.51 3.92
C ASP A 180 30.60 9.91 2.50
N GLY A 181 30.49 11.23 2.28
CA GLY A 181 30.11 11.79 0.98
C GLY A 181 31.01 11.27 -0.15
N VAL A 182 30.45 11.13 -1.36
CA VAL A 182 31.17 10.87 -2.59
C VAL A 182 32.15 11.98 -2.87
#